data_52573747048030f058d1a55296bdd8a2
#
_entry.id   52573747048030f058d1a55296bdd8a2
#
_cell.length_a   1.000
_cell.length_b   1.000
_cell.length_c   1.000
_cell.angle_alpha   90.00
_cell.angle_beta   90.00
_cell.angle_gamma   90.00
#
_symmetry.space_group_name_H-M   'P 1'
#
loop_
_entity.id
_entity.type
_entity.pdbx_description
1 polymer ?
#
loop_
_entity_poly.entity_id
_entity_poly.type
_entity_poly.pdbx_seq_one_letter_code
_entity_poly.pdbx_strand_id
1 'polypeptide(L)'
;MRWLILLLLLGLVGAVAKNGCHVREFYGIAYTIHNPSERHQQMSMWLTNNAQHCKSSDYVVMWNNLSEWAGAADSAELRAKVIHGYKDALDREKK
;
A
#
# COMPACT_ATOMS: atom_id res chain seq x y z
N MET A 1 33.23 13.78 -10.46
CA MET A 1 32.82 13.41 -9.11
C MET A 1 31.33 13.62 -8.81
N ARG A 2 30.71 14.64 -9.38
CA ARG A 2 29.27 14.86 -9.21
C ARG A 2 28.40 13.74 -9.77
N TRP A 3 28.87 13.06 -10.77
CA TRP A 3 28.21 11.95 -11.40
C TRP A 3 28.03 10.76 -10.47
N LEU A 4 29.08 10.44 -9.66
CA LEU A 4 29.06 9.33 -8.75
C LEU A 4 27.98 9.51 -7.67
N ILE A 5 27.79 10.75 -7.23
CA ILE A 5 26.78 11.08 -6.25
C ILE A 5 25.38 10.91 -6.84
N LEU A 6 25.18 11.36 -8.08
CA LEU A 6 23.91 11.20 -8.77
C LEU A 6 23.55 9.73 -9.00
N LEU A 7 24.51 8.93 -9.38
CA LEU A 7 24.31 7.49 -9.57
C LEU A 7 23.96 6.78 -8.26
N LEU A 8 24.60 7.18 -7.16
CA LEU A 8 24.29 6.65 -5.86
C LEU A 8 22.86 7.00 -5.42
N LEU A 9 22.43 8.22 -5.66
CA LEU A 9 21.07 8.65 -5.34
C LEU A 9 20.04 7.89 -6.15
N LEU A 10 20.28 7.68 -7.43
CA LEU A 10 19.40 6.89 -8.28
C LEU A 10 19.35 5.42 -7.83
N GLY A 11 20.47 4.88 -7.40
CA GLY A 11 20.54 3.53 -6.88
C GLY A 11 19.73 3.38 -5.61
N LEU A 12 19.81 4.37 -4.71
CA LEU A 12 19.05 4.37 -3.46
C LEU A 12 17.54 4.45 -3.72
N VAL A 13 17.12 5.30 -4.63
CA VAL A 13 15.70 5.41 -5.01
C VAL A 13 15.20 4.08 -5.58
N GLY A 14 16.00 3.44 -6.44
CA GLY A 14 15.66 2.15 -6.99
C GLY A 14 15.55 1.06 -5.92
N ALA A 15 16.46 1.07 -4.93
CA ALA A 15 16.43 0.12 -3.83
C ALA A 15 15.18 0.31 -2.96
N VAL A 16 14.81 1.55 -2.66
CA VAL A 16 13.61 1.87 -1.89
C VAL A 16 12.35 1.40 -2.61
N ALA A 17 12.28 1.58 -3.93
CA ALA A 17 11.15 1.15 -4.73
C ALA A 17 10.97 -0.37 -4.72
N LYS A 18 12.04 -1.14 -4.52
CA LYS A 18 11.99 -2.61 -4.47
C LYS A 18 11.57 -3.16 -3.12
N ASN A 19 11.51 -2.33 -2.09
CA ASN A 19 11.25 -2.76 -0.72
C ASN A 19 9.77 -2.78 -0.34
N GLY A 20 8.88 -2.69 -1.31
CA GLY A 20 7.44 -2.74 -1.08
C GLY A 20 6.80 -1.36 -1.12
N CYS A 21 5.54 -1.29 -0.73
CA CYS A 21 4.79 -0.04 -0.70
C CYS A 21 4.82 0.59 0.69
N HIS A 22 4.51 1.89 0.76
CA HIS A 22 4.50 2.64 2.01
C HIS A 22 3.13 2.55 2.68
N VAL A 23 2.90 1.49 3.46
CA VAL A 23 1.64 1.27 4.15
C VAL A 23 1.27 2.46 5.05
N ARG A 24 2.26 3.22 5.52
CA ARG A 24 2.02 4.44 6.28
C ARG A 24 1.11 5.43 5.58
N GLU A 25 1.23 5.53 4.26
CA GLU A 25 0.38 6.42 3.48
C GLU A 25 -1.08 5.95 3.53
N PHE A 26 -1.28 4.64 3.51
CA PHE A 26 -2.60 4.04 3.54
C PHE A 26 -3.33 4.35 4.85
N TYR A 27 -2.72 4.04 5.98
CA TYR A 27 -3.37 4.36 7.25
C TYR A 27 -3.38 5.86 7.53
N GLY A 28 -2.43 6.62 6.98
CA GLY A 28 -2.45 8.07 7.04
C GLY A 28 -3.71 8.66 6.45
N ILE A 29 -4.15 8.13 5.32
CA ILE A 29 -5.43 8.51 4.71
C ILE A 29 -6.58 8.25 5.69
N ALA A 30 -6.57 7.09 6.33
CA ALA A 30 -7.62 6.69 7.26
C ALA A 30 -7.72 7.63 8.47
N TYR A 31 -6.59 8.14 8.96
CA TYR A 31 -6.57 9.01 10.15
C TYR A 31 -6.72 10.49 9.84
N THR A 32 -6.48 10.91 8.61
CA THR A 32 -6.56 12.33 8.24
C THR A 32 -7.87 12.71 7.57
N ILE A 33 -8.51 11.78 6.86
CA ILE A 33 -9.76 12.05 6.16
C ILE A 33 -10.92 11.56 7.04
N HIS A 34 -11.71 12.51 7.55
CA HIS A 34 -12.80 12.20 8.48
C HIS A 34 -14.11 11.84 7.81
N ASN A 35 -14.33 12.30 6.57
CA ASN A 35 -15.54 11.96 5.81
C ASN A 35 -15.45 10.50 5.37
N PRO A 36 -16.39 9.61 5.80
CA PRO A 36 -16.31 8.18 5.49
C PRO A 36 -16.28 7.86 3.99
N SER A 37 -17.08 8.56 3.21
CA SER A 37 -17.16 8.34 1.76
C SER A 37 -15.84 8.70 1.08
N GLU A 38 -15.30 9.87 1.41
CA GLU A 38 -14.04 10.34 0.86
C GLU A 38 -12.88 9.47 1.30
N ARG A 39 -12.86 9.09 2.59
CA ARG A 39 -11.85 8.19 3.14
C ARG A 39 -11.83 6.87 2.39
N HIS A 40 -13.00 6.25 2.21
CA HIS A 40 -13.13 5.00 1.47
C HIS A 40 -12.59 5.14 0.04
N GLN A 41 -12.98 6.20 -0.65
CA GLN A 41 -12.54 6.46 -2.01
C GLN A 41 -11.03 6.59 -2.10
N GLN A 42 -10.42 7.37 -1.20
CA GLN A 42 -8.98 7.59 -1.19
C GLN A 42 -8.21 6.32 -0.84
N MET A 43 -8.70 5.54 0.11
CA MET A 43 -8.08 4.26 0.46
C MET A 43 -8.16 3.28 -0.71
N SER A 44 -9.30 3.22 -1.39
CA SER A 44 -9.48 2.36 -2.55
C SER A 44 -8.53 2.74 -3.69
N MET A 45 -8.41 4.04 -3.96
CA MET A 45 -7.49 4.55 -4.98
C MET A 45 -6.03 4.23 -4.65
N TRP A 46 -5.67 4.38 -3.38
CA TRP A 46 -4.31 4.06 -2.94
C TRP A 46 -3.99 2.59 -3.19
N LEU A 47 -4.90 1.69 -2.85
CA LEU A 47 -4.73 0.25 -3.08
C LEU A 47 -4.54 -0.05 -4.57
N THR A 48 -5.34 0.57 -5.41
CA THR A 48 -5.23 0.37 -6.86
C THR A 48 -3.89 0.87 -7.39
N ASN A 49 -3.47 2.05 -6.97
CA ASN A 49 -2.25 2.68 -7.46
C ASN A 49 -0.98 1.99 -7.00
N ASN A 50 -1.03 1.29 -5.87
CA ASN A 50 0.13 0.64 -5.27
C ASN A 50 0.11 -0.89 -5.40
N ALA A 51 -0.84 -1.45 -6.15
CA ALA A 51 -1.05 -2.90 -6.22
C ALA A 51 0.19 -3.69 -6.63
N GLN A 52 1.02 -3.12 -7.50
CA GLN A 52 2.21 -3.82 -8.00
C GLN A 52 3.44 -3.62 -7.12
N HIS A 53 3.35 -2.73 -6.14
CA HIS A 53 4.48 -2.37 -5.29
C HIS A 53 4.41 -2.96 -3.89
N CYS A 54 3.23 -3.40 -3.45
CA CYS A 54 3.06 -3.96 -2.11
C CYS A 54 3.50 -5.42 -2.07
N LYS A 55 4.14 -5.79 -0.98
CA LYS A 55 4.49 -7.19 -0.70
C LYS A 55 3.33 -7.87 0.02
N SER A 56 3.33 -9.20 0.03
CA SER A 56 2.31 -9.96 0.78
C SER A 56 2.25 -9.55 2.25
N SER A 57 3.40 -9.30 2.87
CA SER A 57 3.47 -8.85 4.26
C SER A 57 2.80 -7.50 4.48
N ASP A 58 2.86 -6.61 3.49
CA ASP A 58 2.17 -5.32 3.56
C ASP A 58 0.65 -5.51 3.61
N TYR A 59 0.13 -6.41 2.81
CA TYR A 59 -1.30 -6.71 2.78
C TYR A 59 -1.78 -7.36 4.08
N VAL A 60 -0.94 -8.15 4.75
CA VAL A 60 -1.27 -8.72 6.05
C VAL A 60 -1.46 -7.62 7.09
N VAL A 61 -0.57 -6.64 7.10
CA VAL A 61 -0.69 -5.48 8.00
C VAL A 61 -1.99 -4.72 7.72
N MET A 62 -2.29 -4.46 6.46
CA MET A 62 -3.51 -3.76 6.08
C MET A 62 -4.74 -4.54 6.49
N TRP A 63 -4.76 -5.84 6.26
CA TRP A 63 -5.88 -6.71 6.63
C TRP A 63 -6.17 -6.66 8.14
N ASN A 64 -5.12 -6.78 8.94
CA ASN A 64 -5.26 -6.82 10.40
C ASN A 64 -5.77 -5.52 11.01
N ASN A 65 -5.56 -4.40 10.32
CA ASN A 65 -5.94 -3.08 10.83
C ASN A 65 -7.12 -2.45 10.08
N LEU A 66 -7.63 -3.12 9.08
CA LEU A 66 -8.61 -2.52 8.17
C LEU A 66 -9.92 -2.12 8.87
N SER A 67 -10.39 -2.93 9.80
CA SER A 67 -11.63 -2.63 10.55
C SER A 67 -11.48 -1.33 11.35
N GLU A 68 -10.31 -1.12 11.94
CA GLU A 68 -10.00 0.09 12.69
C GLU A 68 -9.87 1.30 11.77
N TRP A 69 -9.18 1.12 10.64
CA TRP A 69 -8.88 2.22 9.73
C TRP A 69 -10.07 2.69 8.91
N ALA A 70 -10.88 1.77 8.43
CA ALA A 70 -11.95 2.09 7.50
C ALA A 70 -13.35 2.04 8.13
N GLY A 71 -13.47 1.44 9.30
CA GLY A 71 -14.77 1.19 9.91
C GLY A 71 -15.42 -0.06 9.33
N ALA A 72 -16.29 -0.68 10.12
CA ALA A 72 -16.89 -1.97 9.79
C ALA A 72 -17.80 -1.91 8.54
N ALA A 73 -18.55 -0.81 8.40
CA ALA A 73 -19.53 -0.68 7.33
C ALA A 73 -18.87 -0.55 5.94
N ASP A 74 -17.70 0.09 5.88
CA ASP A 74 -17.04 0.39 4.61
C ASP A 74 -15.89 -0.57 4.29
N SER A 75 -15.62 -1.53 5.15
CA SER A 75 -14.44 -2.36 5.01
C SER A 75 -14.56 -3.52 4.01
N ALA A 76 -15.79 -3.91 3.65
CA ALA A 76 -16.01 -5.10 2.81
C ALA A 76 -15.32 -5.00 1.44
N GLU A 77 -15.50 -3.87 0.75
CA GLU A 77 -14.89 -3.66 -0.56
C GLU A 77 -13.37 -3.55 -0.45
N LEU A 78 -12.89 -2.83 0.57
CA LEU A 78 -11.46 -2.69 0.82
C LEU A 78 -10.83 -4.04 1.16
N ARG A 79 -11.51 -4.86 1.94
CA ARG A 79 -11.05 -6.22 2.26
C ARG A 79 -10.90 -7.07 1.03
N ALA A 80 -11.86 -7.00 0.11
CA ALA A 80 -11.78 -7.74 -1.15
C ALA A 80 -10.54 -7.32 -1.96
N LYS A 81 -10.26 -6.03 -2.01
CA LYS A 81 -9.07 -5.51 -2.70
C LYS A 81 -7.78 -5.95 -2.02
N VAL A 82 -7.75 -5.96 -0.71
CA VAL A 82 -6.59 -6.39 0.07
C VAL A 82 -6.31 -7.88 -0.18
N ILE A 83 -7.34 -8.72 -0.13
CA ILE A 83 -7.19 -10.17 -0.41
C ILE A 83 -6.67 -10.39 -1.81
N HIS A 84 -7.25 -9.70 -2.79
CA HIS A 84 -6.83 -9.83 -4.19
C HIS A 84 -5.38 -9.42 -4.36
N GLY A 85 -4.99 -8.29 -3.78
CA GLY A 85 -3.61 -7.83 -3.81
C GLY A 85 -2.64 -8.79 -3.13
N TYR A 86 -3.06 -9.38 -2.02
CA TYR A 86 -2.27 -10.38 -1.30
C TYR A 86 -1.97 -11.60 -2.18
N LYS A 87 -2.99 -12.12 -2.85
CA LYS A 87 -2.82 -13.27 -3.76
C LYS A 87 -1.89 -12.94 -4.91
N ASP A 88 -2.05 -11.77 -5.50
CA ASP A 88 -1.16 -11.31 -6.58
C ASP A 88 0.27 -11.16 -6.10
N ALA A 89 0.47 -10.62 -4.90
CA ALA A 89 1.79 -10.47 -4.32
C ALA A 89 2.46 -11.81 -4.08
N LEU A 90 1.71 -12.79 -3.56
CA LEU A 90 2.23 -14.14 -3.38
C LEU A 90 2.68 -14.76 -4.70
N ASP A 91 1.91 -14.58 -5.75
CA ASP A 91 2.26 -15.10 -7.08
C ASP A 91 3.55 -14.47 -7.61
N ARG A 92 3.71 -13.16 -7.42
CA ARG A 92 4.94 -12.46 -7.82
C ARG A 92 6.14 -12.94 -7.02
N GLU A 93 5.96 -13.23 -5.73
CA GLU A 93 7.03 -13.67 -4.85
C GLU A 93 7.49 -15.09 -5.14
N LYS A 94 6.66 -15.91 -5.75
CA LYS A 94 7.01 -17.27 -6.15
C LYS A 94 7.94 -17.30 -7.37
N LYS A 95 7.95 -16.25 -8.13
CA LYS A 95 8.81 -16.15 -9.33
C LYS A 95 10.17 -15.59 -8.96
#